data_40685434ff60394be3c413bd854c651e
#
_entry.id   40685434ff60394be3c413bd854c651e
#
_cell.length_a   1.000
_cell.length_b   1.000
_cell.length_c   1.000
_cell.angle_alpha   90.00
_cell.angle_beta   90.00
_cell.angle_gamma   90.00
#
_symmetry.space_group_name_H-M   'P 1'
#
loop_
_entity.id
_entity.type
_entity.pdbx_description
1 polymer ?
#
loop_
_entity_poly.entity_id
_entity_poly.type
_entity_poly.pdbx_seq_one_letter_code
_entity_poly.pdbx_strand_id
1 'polypeptide(L)'
;MRFLSAFVWALGTTLFMVASAAAQRADTSRAFVEGGIYDRPYLTRLLGRTAIGGYAEAHARWVRADGVTEEAGFLAKRFNLFTATQVSDWVRVGAEVEFEEGGEEIRLEYAAIDVLVHPAFAIRGGMILSPLGRFNLAHDSPLNPFTDRPLVSTEILGVALSEPGLGVLGSIRLGEVARVTYELYGVNGFNAGVLETSSGTRIPDGRANLEDNNASPAFVGRVAWSPNHTFELGASAHHGAYNVFERDGGTVDDRRNLSIAVIDIDATVAGFRLSGEAARAEIDIPASLEDIAASRQRGAYLDIVRQVGAALIPTMPSSFFLLKARFEAVDFDGDAAGQDIRQFGLGLTFHPTRDTALKLDYTRGRSRDRFSNSSDHAGIFFSIATYF
;
A
#
# COMPACT_ATOMS: atom_id res chain seq x y z
N MET A 1 15.17 -24.74 2.04
CA MET A 1 14.82 -24.47 3.46
C MET A 1 15.99 -24.13 4.38
N ARG A 2 17.27 -24.20 3.99
CA ARG A 2 18.42 -23.88 4.87
C ARG A 2 19.01 -22.47 4.72
N PHE A 3 18.58 -21.68 3.74
CA PHE A 3 19.11 -20.32 3.50
C PHE A 3 18.30 -19.18 4.17
N LEU A 4 17.04 -19.40 4.52
CA LEU A 4 16.23 -18.40 5.22
C LEU A 4 16.54 -18.30 6.74
N SER A 5 16.97 -19.40 7.36
CA SER A 5 17.27 -19.41 8.80
C SER A 5 18.56 -18.66 9.16
N ALA A 6 19.52 -18.58 8.24
CA ALA A 6 20.77 -17.85 8.47
C ALA A 6 20.61 -16.32 8.36
N PHE A 7 19.65 -15.83 7.58
CA PHE A 7 19.43 -14.40 7.37
C PHE A 7 18.70 -13.75 8.57
N VAL A 8 17.79 -14.49 9.22
CA VAL A 8 17.03 -14.00 10.39
C VAL A 8 17.93 -13.87 11.63
N TRP A 9 18.94 -14.74 11.80
CA TRP A 9 19.86 -14.67 12.95
C TRP A 9 20.94 -13.61 12.80
N ALA A 10 21.34 -13.26 11.57
CA ALA A 10 22.32 -12.20 11.34
C ALA A 10 21.74 -10.79 11.53
N LEU A 11 20.43 -10.60 11.30
CA LEU A 11 19.74 -9.31 11.57
C LEU A 11 19.49 -9.09 13.07
N GLY A 12 19.30 -10.15 13.85
CA GLY A 12 18.96 -10.05 15.28
C GLY A 12 20.09 -9.57 16.19
N THR A 13 21.36 -9.69 15.78
CA THR A 13 22.50 -9.36 16.61
C THR A 13 23.15 -8.02 16.31
N THR A 14 22.86 -7.40 15.18
CA THR A 14 23.42 -6.09 14.79
C THR A 14 22.51 -4.90 15.14
N LEU A 15 21.26 -5.13 15.54
CA LEU A 15 20.27 -4.07 15.80
C LEU A 15 20.37 -3.42 17.19
N PHE A 16 21.26 -3.90 18.08
CA PHE A 16 21.30 -3.42 19.48
C PHE A 16 22.38 -2.38 19.78
N MET A 17 23.18 -1.92 18.83
CA MET A 17 24.27 -0.98 19.10
C MET A 17 24.36 0.23 18.16
N VAL A 18 23.26 0.98 17.97
CA VAL A 18 23.40 2.39 17.55
C VAL A 18 22.23 3.21 18.10
N ALA A 19 22.26 3.48 19.37
CA ALA A 19 21.44 4.51 19.98
C ALA A 19 22.35 5.66 20.40
N SER A 20 22.56 6.63 19.53
CA SER A 20 22.93 8.00 19.87
C SER A 20 23.22 8.81 18.61
N ALA A 21 22.26 9.52 18.08
CA ALA A 21 22.50 10.74 17.31
C ALA A 21 21.23 11.59 17.21
N ALA A 22 21.33 12.81 17.73
CA ALA A 22 20.50 13.97 17.47
C ALA A 22 18.99 13.84 17.78
N ALA A 23 18.62 14.27 18.98
CA ALA A 23 17.27 14.65 19.31
C ALA A 23 16.81 15.84 18.44
N GLN A 24 16.27 15.58 17.24
CA GLN A 24 15.35 16.47 16.61
C GLN A 24 14.09 16.49 17.47
N ARG A 25 13.61 17.69 17.83
CA ARG A 25 12.34 17.86 18.56
C ARG A 25 11.27 17.08 17.82
N ALA A 26 10.81 16.03 18.46
CA ALA A 26 9.75 15.18 17.97
C ALA A 26 8.50 16.02 17.73
N ASP A 27 8.04 16.09 16.49
CA ASP A 27 6.69 16.52 16.20
C ASP A 27 5.75 15.44 16.73
N THR A 28 5.20 15.70 17.92
CA THR A 28 4.30 14.77 18.63
C THR A 28 2.89 14.81 18.04
N SER A 29 2.64 15.61 17.00
CA SER A 29 1.35 15.74 16.31
C SER A 29 1.15 14.69 15.21
N ARG A 30 2.17 13.96 14.79
CA ARG A 30 2.04 12.87 13.82
C ARG A 30 1.16 11.76 14.36
N ALA A 31 -0.05 11.66 13.83
CA ALA A 31 -1.06 10.77 14.36
C ALA A 31 -0.82 9.31 13.97
N PHE A 32 -0.47 9.01 12.71
CA PHE A 32 -0.46 7.64 12.17
C PHE A 32 0.70 7.43 11.17
N VAL A 33 0.42 6.90 10.00
CA VAL A 33 1.40 6.64 8.95
C VAL A 33 1.84 7.96 8.30
N GLU A 34 3.13 8.16 8.10
CA GLU A 34 3.66 9.29 7.34
C GLU A 34 3.13 9.24 5.90
N GLY A 35 2.55 10.35 5.42
CA GLY A 35 1.87 10.41 4.13
C GLY A 35 0.47 9.82 4.09
N GLY A 36 -0.06 9.38 5.24
CA GLY A 36 -1.45 8.95 5.35
C GLY A 36 -2.44 10.12 5.22
N ILE A 37 -3.73 9.81 5.16
CA ILE A 37 -4.83 10.75 4.82
C ILE A 37 -4.86 12.07 5.59
N TYR A 38 -4.24 12.17 6.75
CA TYR A 38 -4.14 13.42 7.53
C TYR A 38 -2.73 14.02 7.58
N ASP A 39 -1.75 13.39 6.96
CA ASP A 39 -0.35 13.84 6.88
C ASP A 39 0.04 14.25 5.45
N ARG A 40 -0.94 14.56 4.62
CA ARG A 40 -0.76 15.02 3.25
C ARG A 40 -0.47 16.53 3.20
N PRO A 41 0.30 17.02 2.21
CA PRO A 41 0.49 18.45 1.99
C PRO A 41 -0.77 19.08 1.41
N TYR A 42 -1.68 19.50 2.28
CA TYR A 42 -2.85 20.25 1.87
C TYR A 42 -2.48 21.70 1.53
N LEU A 43 -3.07 22.23 0.46
CA LEU A 43 -3.09 23.66 0.25
C LEU A 43 -3.75 24.34 1.47
N THR A 44 -3.03 25.25 2.08
CA THR A 44 -3.46 25.93 3.30
C THR A 44 -4.83 26.55 3.16
N ARG A 45 -5.72 26.17 4.08
CA ARG A 45 -6.99 26.78 4.52
C ARG A 45 -7.46 27.96 3.69
N LEU A 46 -8.05 27.70 2.53
CA LEU A 46 -8.62 28.76 1.68
C LEU A 46 -9.88 29.38 2.29
N LEU A 47 -10.64 28.62 3.11
CA LEU A 47 -11.90 29.06 3.73
C LEU A 47 -12.09 28.39 5.11
N GLY A 48 -11.39 28.87 6.12
CA GLY A 48 -11.64 28.51 7.52
C GLY A 48 -11.24 27.10 7.91
N ARG A 49 -12.17 26.14 7.88
CA ARG A 49 -12.02 24.79 8.44
C ARG A 49 -11.69 23.71 7.41
N THR A 50 -11.77 24.01 6.12
CA THR A 50 -11.55 23.05 5.03
C THR A 50 -10.22 23.30 4.35
N ALA A 51 -9.42 22.26 4.21
CA ALA A 51 -8.24 22.23 3.38
C ALA A 51 -8.54 21.40 2.11
N ILE A 52 -7.99 21.83 0.99
CA ILE A 52 -8.07 21.16 -0.30
C ILE A 52 -6.63 20.92 -0.76
N GLY A 53 -6.38 19.80 -1.39
CA GLY A 53 -5.10 19.44 -2.00
C GLY A 53 -5.32 18.38 -3.06
N GLY A 54 -4.24 17.93 -3.63
CA GLY A 54 -4.28 16.89 -4.63
C GLY A 54 -2.89 16.57 -5.13
N TYR A 55 -2.82 15.65 -6.06
CA TYR A 55 -1.62 15.42 -6.85
C TYR A 55 -1.98 15.04 -8.30
N ALA A 56 -1.04 15.28 -9.18
CA ALA A 56 -1.11 14.86 -10.57
C ALA A 56 0.10 13.99 -10.89
N GLU A 57 -0.11 12.99 -11.75
CA GLU A 57 0.92 12.06 -12.18
C GLU A 57 0.81 11.74 -13.67
N ALA A 58 1.95 11.79 -14.39
CA ALA A 58 2.07 11.35 -15.77
C ALA A 58 3.27 10.42 -15.94
N HIS A 59 3.12 9.41 -16.79
CA HIS A 59 4.14 8.41 -17.09
C HIS A 59 4.56 8.40 -18.54
N ALA A 60 5.81 7.99 -18.79
CA ALA A 60 6.27 7.41 -20.03
C ALA A 60 6.86 6.03 -19.73
N ARG A 61 6.44 5.02 -20.50
CA ARG A 61 6.79 3.63 -20.24
C ARG A 61 7.32 2.96 -21.50
N TRP A 62 8.29 2.10 -21.33
CA TRP A 62 8.79 1.21 -22.36
C TRP A 62 9.11 -0.14 -21.73
N VAL A 63 8.29 -1.14 -22.04
CA VAL A 63 8.37 -2.48 -21.48
C VAL A 63 8.60 -3.51 -22.59
N ARG A 64 9.48 -4.46 -22.36
CA ARG A 64 9.76 -5.58 -23.26
C ARG A 64 9.65 -6.90 -22.49
N ALA A 65 9.08 -7.91 -23.15
CA ALA A 65 9.09 -9.29 -22.68
C ALA A 65 9.66 -10.19 -23.79
N ASP A 66 10.59 -11.07 -23.45
CA ASP A 66 11.27 -12.00 -24.36
C ASP A 66 11.81 -11.36 -25.66
N GLY A 67 12.24 -10.08 -25.55
CA GLY A 67 12.77 -9.33 -26.68
C GLY A 67 11.70 -8.61 -27.53
N VAL A 68 10.41 -8.80 -27.25
CA VAL A 68 9.29 -8.10 -27.89
C VAL A 68 8.89 -6.87 -27.07
N THR A 69 8.55 -5.77 -27.72
CA THR A 69 8.00 -4.58 -27.05
C THR A 69 6.52 -4.82 -26.77
N GLU A 70 6.16 -4.87 -25.49
CA GLU A 70 4.78 -5.05 -25.01
C GLU A 70 4.10 -3.71 -24.80
N GLU A 71 4.83 -2.72 -24.32
CA GLU A 71 4.31 -1.39 -24.05
C GLU A 71 5.32 -0.32 -24.45
N ALA A 72 4.86 0.72 -25.13
CA ALA A 72 5.63 1.93 -25.39
C ALA A 72 4.67 3.11 -25.54
N GLY A 73 4.66 4.04 -24.57
CA GLY A 73 3.70 5.14 -24.63
C GLY A 73 3.76 6.09 -23.46
N PHE A 74 2.82 7.03 -23.49
CA PHE A 74 2.59 8.03 -22.46
C PHE A 74 1.22 7.82 -21.83
N LEU A 75 1.12 8.03 -20.52
CA LEU A 75 -0.10 7.87 -19.72
C LEU A 75 -0.32 9.14 -18.90
N ALA A 76 -1.49 9.75 -19.00
CA ALA A 76 -2.03 10.64 -17.97
C ALA A 76 -2.52 9.74 -16.83
N LYS A 77 -1.59 9.32 -15.93
CA LYS A 77 -1.83 8.17 -15.06
C LYS A 77 -2.92 8.46 -14.04
N ARG A 78 -2.81 9.59 -13.32
CA ARG A 78 -3.84 9.97 -12.35
C ARG A 78 -3.83 11.45 -12.00
N PHE A 79 -5.00 11.90 -11.55
CA PHE A 79 -5.23 13.18 -10.93
C PHE A 79 -6.13 12.98 -9.71
N ASN A 80 -5.63 13.29 -8.52
CA ASN A 80 -6.34 13.08 -7.27
C ASN A 80 -6.70 14.43 -6.67
N LEU A 81 -7.91 14.51 -6.12
CA LEU A 81 -8.39 15.63 -5.31
C LEU A 81 -8.75 15.13 -3.92
N PHE A 82 -8.16 15.70 -2.90
CA PHE A 82 -8.50 15.38 -1.53
C PHE A 82 -8.90 16.62 -0.72
N THR A 83 -9.82 16.41 0.20
CA THR A 83 -10.31 17.40 1.12
C THR A 83 -10.21 16.93 2.55
N ALA A 84 -9.90 17.83 3.46
CA ALA A 84 -9.98 17.60 4.90
C ALA A 84 -10.69 18.74 5.57
N THR A 85 -11.72 18.46 6.36
CA THR A 85 -12.55 19.46 7.03
C THR A 85 -12.63 19.16 8.52
N GLN A 86 -12.22 20.11 9.35
CA GLN A 86 -12.50 20.07 10.79
C GLN A 86 -13.87 20.68 11.03
N VAL A 87 -14.91 19.83 11.14
CA VAL A 87 -16.30 20.26 11.34
C VAL A 87 -16.49 20.88 12.73
N SER A 88 -15.92 20.24 13.75
CA SER A 88 -15.88 20.69 15.13
C SER A 88 -14.61 20.17 15.81
N ASP A 89 -14.40 20.48 17.10
CA ASP A 89 -13.28 19.92 17.86
C ASP A 89 -13.32 18.36 17.97
N TRP A 90 -14.51 17.79 17.76
CA TRP A 90 -14.77 16.35 17.89
C TRP A 90 -14.98 15.62 16.56
N VAL A 91 -15.20 16.35 15.47
CA VAL A 91 -15.57 15.74 14.19
C VAL A 91 -14.73 16.28 13.08
N ARG A 92 -14.12 15.41 12.31
CA ARG A 92 -13.45 15.74 11.05
C ARG A 92 -13.92 14.82 9.94
N VAL A 93 -13.85 15.33 8.72
CA VAL A 93 -14.22 14.62 7.50
C VAL A 93 -13.04 14.72 6.55
N GLY A 94 -12.68 13.59 5.93
CA GLY A 94 -11.72 13.56 4.83
C GLY A 94 -12.30 12.79 3.66
N ALA A 95 -11.99 13.25 2.46
CA ALA A 95 -12.37 12.53 1.23
C ALA A 95 -11.31 12.69 0.15
N GLU A 96 -11.22 11.70 -0.72
CA GLU A 96 -10.39 11.70 -1.91
C GLU A 96 -11.14 11.12 -3.09
N VAL A 97 -11.08 11.83 -4.22
CA VAL A 97 -11.56 11.38 -5.52
C VAL A 97 -10.36 11.25 -6.44
N GLU A 98 -10.19 10.06 -7.00
CA GLU A 98 -9.15 9.72 -7.95
C GLU A 98 -9.73 9.65 -9.37
N PHE A 99 -9.03 10.28 -10.32
CA PHE A 99 -9.27 10.18 -11.75
C PHE A 99 -8.07 9.45 -12.34
N GLU A 100 -8.27 8.23 -12.84
CA GLU A 100 -7.22 7.44 -13.48
C GLU A 100 -7.39 7.39 -15.01
N GLU A 101 -6.30 7.05 -15.71
CA GLU A 101 -6.25 6.78 -17.14
C GLU A 101 -6.88 7.89 -18.00
N GLY A 102 -6.48 9.14 -17.73
CA GLY A 102 -7.01 10.30 -18.47
C GLY A 102 -8.42 10.69 -18.07
N GLY A 103 -8.98 10.12 -17.00
CA GLY A 103 -10.34 10.38 -16.51
C GLY A 103 -11.37 9.36 -16.98
N GLU A 104 -10.95 8.27 -17.61
CA GLU A 104 -11.85 7.17 -17.97
C GLU A 104 -12.37 6.43 -16.74
N GLU A 105 -11.57 6.38 -15.66
CA GLU A 105 -11.97 5.82 -14.38
C GLU A 105 -12.01 6.88 -13.31
N ILE A 106 -13.13 6.96 -12.57
CA ILE A 106 -13.32 7.86 -11.43
C ILE A 106 -13.69 7.02 -10.22
N ARG A 107 -12.93 7.17 -9.13
CA ARG A 107 -13.16 6.44 -7.89
C ARG A 107 -13.27 7.38 -6.70
N LEU A 108 -14.13 7.05 -5.77
CA LEU A 108 -14.08 7.56 -4.41
C LEU A 108 -13.08 6.70 -3.64
N GLU A 109 -11.83 7.14 -3.53
CA GLU A 109 -10.79 6.34 -2.91
C GLU A 109 -10.96 6.25 -1.40
N TYR A 110 -11.33 7.34 -0.74
CA TYR A 110 -11.90 7.31 0.59
C TYR A 110 -12.88 8.46 0.82
N ALA A 111 -13.79 8.28 1.79
CA ALA A 111 -14.67 9.34 2.31
C ALA A 111 -15.08 8.94 3.72
N ALA A 112 -14.39 9.47 4.73
CA ALA A 112 -14.54 9.02 6.10
C ALA A 112 -14.87 10.18 7.04
N ILE A 113 -15.68 9.87 8.04
CA ILE A 113 -16.02 10.73 9.16
C ILE A 113 -15.34 10.17 10.41
N ASP A 114 -14.53 10.97 11.07
CA ASP A 114 -13.92 10.63 12.34
C ASP A 114 -14.58 11.39 13.48
N VAL A 115 -14.99 10.65 14.52
CA VAL A 115 -15.41 11.22 15.81
C VAL A 115 -14.26 11.06 16.81
N LEU A 116 -13.62 12.16 17.14
CA LEU A 116 -12.43 12.23 17.98
C LEU A 116 -12.83 12.28 19.46
N VAL A 117 -12.79 11.15 20.15
CA VAL A 117 -13.14 11.05 21.57
C VAL A 117 -11.91 11.31 22.44
N HIS A 118 -10.78 10.73 22.08
CA HIS A 118 -9.49 10.87 22.76
C HIS A 118 -8.36 10.60 21.77
N PRO A 119 -7.15 11.13 21.92
CA PRO A 119 -6.02 10.81 21.03
C PRO A 119 -5.74 9.31 20.90
N ALA A 120 -6.05 8.52 21.95
CA ALA A 120 -5.94 7.07 21.94
C ALA A 120 -7.21 6.36 21.43
N PHE A 121 -8.28 7.08 21.09
CA PHE A 121 -9.54 6.46 20.66
C PHE A 121 -10.39 7.42 19.84
N ALA A 122 -10.64 7.05 18.62
CA ALA A 122 -11.59 7.71 17.73
C ALA A 122 -12.46 6.65 17.03
N ILE A 123 -13.64 7.05 16.57
CA ILE A 123 -14.53 6.22 15.76
C ILE A 123 -14.46 6.74 14.33
N ARG A 124 -14.30 5.85 13.36
CA ARG A 124 -14.31 6.16 11.92
C ARG A 124 -15.37 5.37 11.21
N GLY A 125 -16.11 6.01 10.31
CA GLY A 125 -17.06 5.35 9.43
C GLY A 125 -17.11 6.01 8.06
N GLY A 126 -17.47 5.21 7.04
CA GLY A 126 -17.56 5.63 5.63
C GLY A 126 -16.83 4.73 4.68
N MET A 127 -16.36 5.28 3.55
CA MET A 127 -15.41 4.60 2.67
C MET A 127 -14.02 4.71 3.31
N ILE A 128 -13.50 3.60 3.80
CA ILE A 128 -12.27 3.52 4.59
C ILE A 128 -11.16 3.00 3.69
N LEU A 129 -10.02 3.69 3.67
CA LEU A 129 -8.79 3.12 3.12
C LEU A 129 -8.35 1.99 4.04
N SER A 130 -8.43 0.76 3.56
CA SER A 130 -8.23 -0.45 4.36
C SER A 130 -6.82 -0.51 4.94
N PRO A 131 -6.62 -0.68 6.26
CA PRO A 131 -5.30 -0.69 6.87
C PRO A 131 -4.56 -2.02 6.65
N LEU A 132 -4.61 -2.54 5.43
CA LEU A 132 -3.97 -3.77 5.02
C LEU A 132 -2.60 -3.48 4.38
N GLY A 133 -1.55 -3.55 5.21
CA GLY A 133 -0.22 -3.06 4.88
C GLY A 133 -0.07 -1.53 5.02
N ARG A 134 1.15 -1.07 5.18
CA ARG A 134 1.49 0.35 5.28
C ARG A 134 1.37 1.06 3.93
N PHE A 135 1.73 0.37 2.84
CA PHE A 135 1.70 0.94 1.50
C PHE A 135 0.29 1.36 1.09
N ASN A 136 -0.74 0.58 1.43
CA ASN A 136 -2.13 0.96 1.14
C ASN A 136 -2.54 2.27 1.82
N LEU A 137 -1.99 2.59 2.99
CA LEU A 137 -2.29 3.82 3.73
C LEU A 137 -1.49 5.04 3.24
N ALA A 138 -0.40 4.85 2.49
CA ALA A 138 0.53 5.91 2.06
C ALA A 138 1.06 5.66 0.64
N HIS A 139 0.15 5.44 -0.32
CA HIS A 139 0.48 5.07 -1.69
C HIS A 139 0.50 6.23 -2.69
N ASP A 140 0.41 7.48 -2.21
CA ASP A 140 0.45 8.67 -3.06
C ASP A 140 1.72 8.71 -3.92
N SER A 141 1.55 8.93 -5.20
CA SER A 141 2.66 8.87 -6.15
C SER A 141 3.83 9.81 -5.86
N PRO A 142 3.64 11.06 -5.40
CA PRO A 142 4.79 11.91 -5.05
C PRO A 142 5.65 11.37 -3.91
N LEU A 143 5.09 10.54 -3.01
CA LEU A 143 5.78 9.90 -1.89
C LEU A 143 6.38 8.54 -2.24
N ASN A 144 5.80 7.84 -3.21
CA ASN A 144 6.30 6.55 -3.65
C ASN A 144 7.66 6.74 -4.34
N PRO A 145 8.73 6.05 -3.88
CA PRO A 145 10.05 6.21 -4.49
C PRO A 145 10.06 5.82 -5.97
N PHE A 146 9.39 4.74 -6.35
CA PHE A 146 9.33 4.21 -7.71
C PHE A 146 8.11 4.71 -8.48
N THR A 147 8.18 4.67 -9.80
CA THR A 147 7.06 4.95 -10.70
C THR A 147 5.94 3.93 -10.47
N ASP A 148 6.27 2.64 -10.52
CA ASP A 148 5.28 1.60 -10.26
C ASP A 148 5.14 1.30 -8.76
N ARG A 149 3.92 0.93 -8.37
CA ARG A 149 3.58 0.42 -7.05
C ARG A 149 4.20 -0.98 -6.87
N PRO A 150 4.50 -1.43 -5.63
CA PRO A 150 5.04 -2.78 -5.41
C PRO A 150 4.10 -3.88 -5.90
N LEU A 151 4.65 -4.95 -6.49
CA LEU A 151 3.87 -6.07 -7.02
C LEU A 151 2.95 -6.72 -5.96
N VAL A 152 3.43 -6.94 -4.74
CA VAL A 152 2.58 -7.53 -3.69
C VAL A 152 1.38 -6.65 -3.38
N SER A 153 1.56 -5.33 -3.44
CA SER A 153 0.51 -4.36 -3.14
C SER A 153 -0.53 -4.30 -4.26
N THR A 154 -0.14 -4.43 -5.54
CA THR A 154 -1.06 -4.43 -6.68
C THR A 154 -1.69 -5.79 -6.94
N GLU A 155 -0.89 -6.85 -6.89
CA GLU A 155 -1.29 -8.18 -7.36
C GLU A 155 -1.95 -9.05 -6.29
N ILE A 156 -1.67 -8.80 -5.00
CA ILE A 156 -2.26 -9.56 -3.88
C ILE A 156 -3.19 -8.69 -3.04
N LEU A 157 -2.74 -7.48 -2.62
CA LEU A 157 -3.51 -6.65 -1.70
C LEU A 157 -4.54 -5.76 -2.39
N GLY A 158 -4.38 -5.51 -3.70
CA GLY A 158 -5.33 -4.73 -4.49
C GLY A 158 -5.33 -3.23 -4.18
N VAL A 159 -4.16 -2.61 -3.99
CA VAL A 159 -3.99 -1.17 -3.72
C VAL A 159 -4.57 -0.29 -4.86
N ALA A 160 -5.32 0.81 -4.63
CA ALA A 160 -5.79 1.25 -3.32
C ALA A 160 -7.02 0.44 -2.89
N LEU A 161 -6.88 -0.36 -1.85
CA LEU A 161 -8.01 -1.10 -1.29
C LEU A 161 -8.81 -0.17 -0.38
N SER A 162 -10.05 0.09 -0.75
CA SER A 162 -11.01 0.89 0.01
C SER A 162 -12.30 0.12 0.20
N GLU A 163 -12.86 0.19 1.40
CA GLU A 163 -14.00 -0.60 1.80
C GLU A 163 -14.99 0.25 2.60
N PRO A 164 -16.31 0.14 2.34
CA PRO A 164 -17.31 0.68 3.25
C PRO A 164 -17.20 0.00 4.61
N GLY A 165 -17.14 0.78 5.69
CA GLY A 165 -16.97 0.20 7.01
C GLY A 165 -17.12 1.16 8.16
N LEU A 166 -17.03 0.62 9.36
CA LEU A 166 -17.10 1.33 10.64
C LEU A 166 -16.14 0.67 11.62
N GLY A 167 -15.45 1.45 12.42
CA GLY A 167 -14.58 0.93 13.46
C GLY A 167 -13.90 1.97 14.30
N VAL A 168 -12.78 1.60 14.86
CA VAL A 168 -12.04 2.41 15.83
C VAL A 168 -10.57 2.51 15.48
N LEU A 169 -9.97 3.64 15.82
CA LEU A 169 -8.56 3.90 15.61
C LEU A 169 -8.00 4.72 16.77
N GLY A 170 -6.68 4.64 16.96
CA GLY A 170 -6.05 5.41 18.03
C GLY A 170 -4.53 5.32 18.02
N SER A 171 -3.92 6.20 18.84
CA SER A 171 -2.49 6.23 19.07
C SER A 171 -2.20 6.30 20.55
N ILE A 172 -1.43 5.34 21.05
CA ILE A 172 -1.05 5.20 22.46
C ILE A 172 0.44 5.53 22.58
N ARG A 173 0.78 6.53 23.38
CA ARG A 173 2.16 6.87 23.69
C ARG A 173 2.73 5.91 24.75
N LEU A 174 3.93 5.42 24.50
CA LEU A 174 4.71 4.60 25.39
C LEU A 174 5.97 5.36 25.81
N GLY A 175 5.87 6.15 26.87
CA GLY A 175 6.94 7.07 27.28
C GLY A 175 7.00 8.34 26.43
N GLU A 176 8.20 8.90 26.24
CA GLU A 176 8.38 10.19 25.58
C GLU A 176 8.37 10.11 24.05
N VAL A 177 8.84 9.01 23.48
CA VAL A 177 9.10 8.89 22.02
C VAL A 177 8.34 7.74 21.37
N ALA A 178 8.25 6.60 22.07
CA ALA A 178 7.63 5.41 21.51
C ALA A 178 6.10 5.52 21.46
N ARG A 179 5.48 4.91 20.46
CA ARG A 179 4.03 4.83 20.32
C ARG A 179 3.59 3.51 19.68
N VAL A 180 2.34 3.17 19.94
CA VAL A 180 1.59 2.13 19.24
C VAL A 180 0.39 2.82 18.59
N THR A 181 0.19 2.59 17.29
CA THR A 181 -1.03 2.98 16.57
C THR A 181 -1.84 1.75 16.24
N TYR A 182 -3.15 1.89 16.21
CA TYR A 182 -4.04 0.78 15.85
C TYR A 182 -5.25 1.29 15.06
N GLU A 183 -5.71 0.47 14.16
CA GLU A 183 -6.97 0.62 13.41
C GLU A 183 -7.65 -0.73 13.36
N LEU A 184 -8.97 -0.77 13.61
CA LEU A 184 -9.79 -2.00 13.57
C LEU A 184 -11.17 -1.65 13.04
N TYR A 185 -11.58 -2.29 11.96
CA TYR A 185 -12.84 -2.02 11.27
C TYR A 185 -13.60 -3.30 10.94
N GLY A 186 -14.95 -3.22 11.03
CA GLY A 186 -15.86 -4.08 10.31
C GLY A 186 -16.11 -3.46 8.95
N VAL A 187 -15.95 -4.24 7.88
CA VAL A 187 -16.04 -3.80 6.47
C VAL A 187 -16.86 -4.79 5.67
N ASN A 188 -17.26 -4.41 4.45
CA ASN A 188 -17.97 -5.35 3.56
C ASN A 188 -17.09 -6.52 3.10
N GLY A 189 -15.75 -6.33 3.04
CA GLY A 189 -14.83 -7.36 2.59
C GLY A 189 -14.78 -7.52 1.07
N PHE A 190 -14.20 -8.63 0.64
CA PHE A 190 -14.11 -9.00 -0.77
C PHE A 190 -15.37 -9.71 -1.24
N ASN A 191 -15.62 -9.75 -2.55
CA ASN A 191 -16.71 -10.48 -3.18
C ASN A 191 -16.21 -11.67 -4.03
N ALA A 192 -17.13 -12.40 -4.68
CA ALA A 192 -16.83 -13.61 -5.46
C ALA A 192 -15.88 -13.37 -6.65
N GLY A 193 -15.64 -12.12 -7.06
CA GLY A 193 -14.66 -11.75 -8.09
C GLY A 193 -13.26 -12.30 -7.83
N VAL A 194 -12.93 -12.66 -6.59
CA VAL A 194 -11.68 -13.35 -6.22
C VAL A 194 -11.44 -14.62 -7.07
N LEU A 195 -12.51 -15.33 -7.47
CA LEU A 195 -12.44 -16.58 -8.24
C LEU A 195 -13.06 -16.49 -9.65
N GLU A 196 -13.68 -15.38 -10.04
CA GLU A 196 -14.42 -15.25 -11.30
C GLU A 196 -13.54 -14.86 -12.50
N THR A 197 -12.24 -15.18 -12.47
CA THR A 197 -11.32 -14.79 -13.53
C THR A 197 -10.84 -16.00 -14.34
N SER A 198 -10.57 -15.79 -15.62
CA SER A 198 -9.95 -16.78 -16.49
C SER A 198 -8.50 -17.13 -16.10
N SER A 199 -7.91 -16.35 -15.23
CA SER A 199 -6.52 -16.46 -14.77
C SER A 199 -6.38 -17.21 -13.44
N GLY A 200 -7.46 -17.79 -12.91
CA GLY A 200 -7.50 -18.45 -11.61
C GLY A 200 -7.82 -17.47 -10.48
N THR A 201 -7.23 -17.63 -9.32
CA THR A 201 -7.46 -16.77 -8.15
C THR A 201 -6.82 -15.39 -8.33
N ARG A 202 -7.65 -14.33 -8.30
CA ARG A 202 -7.23 -12.93 -8.39
C ARG A 202 -7.89 -12.11 -7.28
N ILE A 203 -7.25 -12.02 -6.13
CA ILE A 203 -7.81 -11.30 -4.96
C ILE A 203 -8.23 -9.87 -5.29
N PRO A 204 -7.43 -9.06 -6.02
CA PRO A 204 -7.81 -7.68 -6.35
C PRO A 204 -9.12 -7.54 -7.12
N ASP A 205 -9.54 -8.55 -7.87
CA ASP A 205 -10.78 -8.48 -8.67
C ASP A 205 -12.04 -8.58 -7.78
N GLY A 206 -11.90 -9.10 -6.55
CA GLY A 206 -12.97 -9.15 -5.55
C GLY A 206 -13.15 -7.88 -4.70
N ARG A 207 -12.33 -6.84 -4.88
CA ARG A 207 -12.30 -5.65 -4.00
C ARG A 207 -13.51 -4.72 -4.10
N ALA A 208 -14.28 -4.75 -5.19
CA ALA A 208 -15.40 -3.85 -5.42
C ALA A 208 -16.69 -4.36 -4.76
N ASN A 209 -16.71 -4.49 -3.43
CA ASN A 209 -17.88 -4.92 -2.64
C ASN A 209 -18.51 -3.70 -1.93
N LEU A 210 -19.05 -2.76 -2.71
CA LEU A 210 -19.62 -1.49 -2.19
C LEU A 210 -20.96 -1.71 -1.47
N GLU A 211 -21.73 -2.69 -1.91
CA GLU A 211 -22.95 -3.17 -1.25
C GLU A 211 -22.73 -4.61 -0.86
N ASP A 212 -22.62 -4.90 0.43
CA ASP A 212 -22.27 -6.23 0.94
C ASP A 212 -23.03 -7.36 0.22
N ASN A 213 -22.29 -8.24 -0.44
CA ASN A 213 -22.84 -9.29 -1.30
C ASN A 213 -23.43 -10.47 -0.54
N ASN A 214 -23.13 -10.63 0.76
CA ASN A 214 -23.41 -11.87 1.50
C ASN A 214 -23.95 -11.67 2.93
N ALA A 215 -24.26 -10.42 3.32
CA ALA A 215 -24.72 -10.04 4.67
C ALA A 215 -23.78 -10.53 5.80
N SER A 216 -22.49 -10.69 5.52
CA SER A 216 -21.48 -11.21 6.47
C SER A 216 -20.25 -10.30 6.49
N PRO A 217 -20.25 -9.24 7.31
CA PRO A 217 -19.15 -8.31 7.39
C PRO A 217 -17.81 -9.01 7.63
N ALA A 218 -16.78 -8.53 6.96
CA ALA A 218 -15.40 -8.90 7.19
C ALA A 218 -14.77 -8.00 8.26
N PHE A 219 -13.60 -8.38 8.74
CA PHE A 219 -12.81 -7.60 9.68
C PHE A 219 -11.43 -7.31 9.09
N VAL A 220 -11.00 -6.07 9.23
CA VAL A 220 -9.63 -5.65 8.89
C VAL A 220 -9.05 -4.83 10.02
N GLY A 221 -7.77 -5.00 10.29
CA GLY A 221 -7.08 -4.20 11.29
C GLY A 221 -5.58 -4.21 11.13
N ARG A 222 -4.95 -3.17 11.68
CA ARG A 222 -3.49 -2.98 11.73
C ARG A 222 -3.08 -2.49 13.10
N VAL A 223 -1.96 -3.00 13.58
CA VAL A 223 -1.23 -2.44 14.72
C VAL A 223 0.18 -2.13 14.27
N ALA A 224 0.68 -0.94 14.60
CA ALA A 224 2.06 -0.57 14.33
C ALA A 224 2.75 -0.06 15.59
N TRP A 225 4.01 -0.43 15.76
CA TRP A 225 4.88 -0.03 16.83
C TRP A 225 6.04 0.80 16.31
N SER A 226 6.16 2.02 16.82
CA SER A 226 7.23 2.96 16.51
C SER A 226 8.00 3.28 17.80
N PRO A 227 9.13 2.61 18.09
CA PRO A 227 9.96 2.91 19.27
C PRO A 227 10.61 4.29 19.21
N ASN A 228 10.77 4.81 18.00
CA ASN A 228 11.34 6.14 17.72
C ASN A 228 10.84 6.64 16.35
N HIS A 229 11.31 7.82 15.90
CA HIS A 229 10.87 8.43 14.64
C HIS A 229 11.50 7.83 13.38
N THR A 230 12.47 6.94 13.54
CA THR A 230 13.21 6.34 12.41
C THR A 230 12.87 4.87 12.20
N PHE A 231 11.94 4.32 12.96
CA PHE A 231 11.57 2.92 12.87
C PHE A 231 10.07 2.72 13.15
N GLU A 232 9.41 2.00 12.28
CA GLU A 232 8.06 1.47 12.46
C GLU A 232 8.01 0.02 12.01
N LEU A 233 7.34 -0.82 12.79
CA LEU A 233 6.99 -2.20 12.45
C LEU A 233 5.48 -2.35 12.58
N GLY A 234 4.83 -2.76 11.49
CA GLY A 234 3.40 -2.97 11.43
C GLY A 234 3.03 -4.43 11.19
N ALA A 235 1.86 -4.81 11.67
CA ALA A 235 1.20 -6.05 11.33
C ALA A 235 -0.29 -5.77 11.09
N SER A 236 -0.84 -6.33 10.01
CA SER A 236 -2.25 -6.20 9.66
C SER A 236 -2.84 -7.52 9.18
N ALA A 237 -4.15 -7.63 9.28
CA ALA A 237 -4.88 -8.79 8.80
C ALA A 237 -6.27 -8.38 8.31
N HIS A 238 -6.77 -9.10 7.32
CA HIS A 238 -8.13 -9.06 6.83
C HIS A 238 -8.72 -10.47 6.84
N HIS A 239 -9.98 -10.63 7.28
CA HIS A 239 -10.66 -11.92 7.30
C HIS A 239 -12.16 -11.74 7.11
N GLY A 240 -12.74 -12.50 6.18
CA GLY A 240 -14.19 -12.54 5.97
C GLY A 240 -14.62 -13.49 4.85
N ALA A 241 -15.91 -13.73 4.78
CA ALA A 241 -16.49 -14.49 3.68
C ALA A 241 -16.48 -13.63 2.40
N TYR A 242 -16.13 -14.23 1.26
CA TYR A 242 -16.13 -13.52 -0.02
C TYR A 242 -17.25 -13.98 -0.97
N ASN A 243 -17.87 -15.15 -0.70
CA ASN A 243 -18.93 -15.67 -1.54
C ASN A 243 -20.32 -15.44 -0.93
N VAL A 244 -21.35 -15.52 -1.76
CA VAL A 244 -22.74 -15.61 -1.32
C VAL A 244 -23.01 -17.05 -0.89
N PHE A 245 -23.22 -17.30 0.38
CA PHE A 245 -23.47 -18.62 0.94
C PHE A 245 -24.91 -18.78 1.46
N GLU A 246 -25.62 -17.67 1.68
CA GLU A 246 -27.05 -17.64 2.05
C GLU A 246 -27.81 -16.67 1.13
N ARG A 247 -29.07 -17.01 0.79
CA ARG A 247 -29.99 -16.14 0.06
C ARG A 247 -31.43 -16.42 0.52
N ASP A 248 -32.15 -15.37 0.86
CA ASP A 248 -33.55 -15.43 1.32
C ASP A 248 -33.75 -16.40 2.51
N GLY A 249 -32.74 -16.50 3.42
CA GLY A 249 -32.75 -17.38 4.58
C GLY A 249 -32.47 -18.86 4.28
N GLY A 250 -32.06 -19.18 3.04
CA GLY A 250 -31.63 -20.52 2.63
C GLY A 250 -30.15 -20.58 2.29
N THR A 251 -29.46 -21.65 2.70
CA THR A 251 -28.09 -21.90 2.32
C THR A 251 -28.00 -22.26 0.84
N VAL A 252 -27.19 -21.55 0.07
CA VAL A 252 -26.98 -21.74 -1.37
C VAL A 252 -25.60 -22.27 -1.74
N ASP A 253 -24.62 -22.12 -0.85
CA ASP A 253 -23.25 -22.64 -0.98
C ASP A 253 -22.63 -22.81 0.41
N ASP A 254 -21.46 -23.42 0.50
CA ASP A 254 -20.63 -23.41 1.70
C ASP A 254 -20.03 -22.02 1.90
N ARG A 255 -19.95 -21.57 3.15
CA ARG A 255 -19.26 -20.32 3.48
C ARG A 255 -17.77 -20.45 3.18
N ARG A 256 -17.23 -19.55 2.34
CA ARG A 256 -15.83 -19.52 1.93
C ARG A 256 -15.18 -18.23 2.37
N ASN A 257 -14.06 -18.35 3.07
CA ASN A 257 -13.36 -17.20 3.63
C ASN A 257 -12.11 -16.88 2.82
N LEU A 258 -11.78 -15.58 2.82
CA LEU A 258 -10.47 -15.05 2.44
C LEU A 258 -9.81 -14.50 3.70
N SER A 259 -8.57 -14.93 3.95
CA SER A 259 -7.73 -14.43 5.03
C SER A 259 -6.45 -13.88 4.46
N ILE A 260 -6.10 -12.65 4.80
CA ILE A 260 -4.84 -12.00 4.40
C ILE A 260 -4.11 -11.54 5.65
N ALA A 261 -2.81 -11.81 5.74
CA ALA A 261 -1.93 -11.30 6.78
C ALA A 261 -0.75 -10.58 6.14
N VAL A 262 -0.39 -9.42 6.70
CA VAL A 262 0.72 -8.59 6.23
C VAL A 262 1.61 -8.18 7.40
N ILE A 263 2.91 -8.16 7.17
CA ILE A 263 3.89 -7.52 8.04
C ILE A 263 4.57 -6.44 7.22
N ASP A 264 4.71 -5.25 7.79
CA ASP A 264 5.34 -4.11 7.14
C ASP A 264 6.43 -3.47 8.01
N ILE A 265 7.41 -2.86 7.38
CA ILE A 265 8.51 -2.15 8.04
C ILE A 265 8.80 -0.83 7.33
N ASP A 266 9.09 0.22 8.10
CA ASP A 266 9.73 1.45 7.63
C ASP A 266 10.86 1.83 8.60
N ALA A 267 12.07 1.93 8.11
CA ALA A 267 13.24 2.18 8.95
C ALA A 267 14.25 3.08 8.26
N THR A 268 14.83 4.03 9.00
CA THR A 268 15.97 4.83 8.54
C THR A 268 17.20 4.47 9.33
N VAL A 269 18.19 3.84 8.67
CA VAL A 269 19.42 3.37 9.27
C VAL A 269 20.61 3.86 8.45
N ALA A 270 21.57 4.50 9.09
CA ALA A 270 22.78 5.04 8.45
C ALA A 270 22.48 5.92 7.20
N GLY A 271 21.33 6.62 7.22
CA GLY A 271 20.86 7.49 6.14
C GLY A 271 20.26 6.74 4.93
N PHE A 272 20.07 5.44 5.01
CA PHE A 272 19.22 4.67 4.11
C PHE A 272 17.83 4.53 4.71
N ARG A 273 16.78 4.77 3.92
CA ARG A 273 15.42 4.38 4.25
C ARG A 273 15.17 2.99 3.66
N LEU A 274 14.68 2.11 4.50
CA LEU A 274 14.25 0.76 4.17
C LEU A 274 12.74 0.71 4.38
N SER A 275 11.97 0.37 3.36
CA SER A 275 10.54 0.15 3.49
C SER A 275 10.14 -1.12 2.75
N GLY A 276 9.25 -1.90 3.33
CA GLY A 276 8.87 -3.17 2.72
C GLY A 276 7.67 -3.80 3.40
N GLU A 277 7.07 -4.74 2.67
CA GLU A 277 5.94 -5.54 3.12
C GLU A 277 6.09 -6.99 2.70
N ALA A 278 5.56 -7.90 3.50
CA ALA A 278 5.37 -9.30 3.17
C ALA A 278 3.93 -9.69 3.48
N ALA A 279 3.24 -10.24 2.48
CA ALA A 279 1.85 -10.65 2.56
C ALA A 279 1.69 -12.15 2.30
N ARG A 280 0.71 -12.74 2.95
CA ARG A 280 0.21 -14.10 2.71
C ARG A 280 -1.32 -14.07 2.72
N ALA A 281 -1.91 -14.70 1.71
CA ALA A 281 -3.35 -14.90 1.60
C ALA A 281 -3.67 -16.40 1.60
N GLU A 282 -4.78 -16.74 2.24
CA GLU A 282 -5.39 -18.08 2.26
C GLU A 282 -6.85 -17.92 1.82
N ILE A 283 -7.25 -18.69 0.82
CA ILE A 283 -8.53 -18.60 0.13
C ILE A 283 -9.21 -19.97 0.19
N ASP A 284 -10.39 -20.04 0.77
CA ASP A 284 -11.21 -21.24 0.74
C ASP A 284 -11.81 -21.40 -0.66
N ILE A 285 -11.33 -22.36 -1.44
CA ILE A 285 -11.80 -22.61 -2.81
C ILE A 285 -12.75 -23.80 -2.88
N PRO A 286 -13.75 -23.79 -3.80
CA PRO A 286 -14.58 -24.98 -4.04
C PRO A 286 -13.76 -26.14 -4.54
N ALA A 287 -14.09 -27.37 -4.09
CA ALA A 287 -13.41 -28.58 -4.53
C ALA A 287 -13.39 -28.76 -6.06
N SER A 288 -14.41 -28.23 -6.76
CA SER A 288 -14.49 -28.24 -8.23
C SER A 288 -13.47 -27.31 -8.92
N LEU A 289 -12.81 -26.41 -8.18
CA LEU A 289 -11.85 -25.45 -8.69
C LEU A 289 -10.41 -25.67 -8.20
N GLU A 290 -10.15 -26.70 -7.39
CA GLU A 290 -8.82 -26.98 -6.82
C GLU A 290 -7.72 -27.13 -7.88
N ASP A 291 -8.05 -27.62 -9.08
CA ASP A 291 -7.09 -27.78 -10.17
C ASP A 291 -6.79 -26.47 -10.95
N ILE A 292 -7.58 -25.42 -10.75
CA ILE A 292 -7.51 -24.18 -11.56
C ILE A 292 -7.38 -22.90 -10.74
N ALA A 293 -7.74 -22.92 -9.47
CA ALA A 293 -7.67 -21.80 -8.56
C ALA A 293 -6.67 -22.09 -7.43
N ALA A 294 -5.88 -21.10 -7.06
CA ALA A 294 -4.94 -21.19 -5.97
C ALA A 294 -5.62 -20.93 -4.62
N SER A 295 -5.36 -21.79 -3.63
CA SER A 295 -5.81 -21.60 -2.25
C SER A 295 -4.87 -20.74 -1.42
N ARG A 296 -3.65 -20.46 -1.90
CA ARG A 296 -2.63 -19.68 -1.20
C ARG A 296 -1.88 -18.78 -2.15
N GLN A 297 -1.72 -17.53 -1.75
CA GLN A 297 -0.88 -16.56 -2.45
C GLN A 297 0.06 -15.87 -1.46
N ARG A 298 1.20 -15.39 -1.93
CA ARG A 298 2.16 -14.66 -1.10
C ARG A 298 3.03 -13.74 -1.95
N GLY A 299 3.53 -12.70 -1.32
CA GLY A 299 4.47 -11.80 -1.98
C GLY A 299 5.19 -10.94 -0.96
N ALA A 300 6.24 -10.30 -1.41
CA ALA A 300 7.01 -9.36 -0.61
C ALA A 300 7.74 -8.37 -1.50
N TYR A 301 8.02 -7.18 -0.95
CA TYR A 301 8.98 -6.25 -1.52
C TYR A 301 9.85 -5.62 -0.44
N LEU A 302 10.98 -5.08 -0.88
CA LEU A 302 11.88 -4.26 -0.07
C LEU A 302 12.43 -3.13 -0.94
N ASP A 303 12.16 -1.90 -0.54
CA ASP A 303 12.74 -0.69 -1.07
C ASP A 303 13.94 -0.25 -0.21
N ILE A 304 15.02 0.11 -0.86
CA ILE A 304 16.21 0.70 -0.26
C ILE A 304 16.44 2.05 -0.94
N VAL A 305 16.34 3.14 -0.18
CA VAL A 305 16.42 4.49 -0.70
C VAL A 305 17.48 5.29 0.04
N ARG A 306 18.30 6.02 -0.71
CA ARG A 306 19.31 6.93 -0.17
C ARG A 306 19.12 8.33 -0.74
N GLN A 307 18.92 9.31 0.14
CA GLN A 307 18.94 10.70 -0.28
C GLN A 307 20.39 11.16 -0.46
N VAL A 308 20.65 11.83 -1.59
CA VAL A 308 21.94 12.39 -1.94
C VAL A 308 21.76 13.77 -2.58
N GLY A 309 22.84 14.55 -2.65
CA GLY A 309 22.88 15.78 -3.43
C GLY A 309 21.91 16.86 -2.97
N ALA A 310 21.65 16.98 -1.67
CA ALA A 310 20.80 18.05 -1.13
C ALA A 310 21.41 19.43 -1.48
N ALA A 311 20.56 20.33 -2.04
CA ALA A 311 20.92 21.69 -2.43
C ALA A 311 22.11 21.81 -3.42
N LEU A 312 22.35 20.79 -4.24
CA LEU A 312 23.41 20.84 -5.28
C LEU A 312 23.14 21.86 -6.38
N ILE A 313 21.87 22.19 -6.62
CA ILE A 313 21.45 23.12 -7.67
C ILE A 313 21.18 24.48 -7.01
N PRO A 314 22.04 25.50 -7.22
CA PRO A 314 21.89 26.79 -6.51
C PRO A 314 20.55 27.49 -6.72
N THR A 315 19.94 27.31 -7.89
CA THR A 315 18.61 27.89 -8.23
C THR A 315 17.45 27.09 -7.62
N MET A 316 17.72 25.91 -7.05
CA MET A 316 16.74 25.01 -6.42
C MET A 316 17.25 24.56 -5.04
N PRO A 317 17.28 25.43 -4.03
CA PRO A 317 17.94 25.14 -2.76
C PRO A 317 17.27 24.03 -1.94
N SER A 318 16.01 23.70 -2.24
CA SER A 318 15.27 22.60 -1.61
C SER A 318 15.41 21.27 -2.38
N SER A 319 16.15 21.25 -3.50
CA SER A 319 16.26 20.08 -4.34
C SER A 319 17.16 19.00 -3.73
N PHE A 320 16.85 17.77 -4.06
CA PHE A 320 17.66 16.60 -3.70
C PHE A 320 17.42 15.45 -4.68
N PHE A 321 18.22 14.42 -4.60
CA PHE A 321 18.08 13.20 -5.38
C PHE A 321 17.87 12.00 -4.45
N LEU A 322 17.15 11.00 -4.92
CA LEU A 322 17.03 9.69 -4.29
C LEU A 322 17.65 8.64 -5.21
N LEU A 323 18.66 7.94 -4.71
CA LEU A 323 19.11 6.67 -5.29
C LEU A 323 18.27 5.56 -4.67
N LYS A 324 17.79 4.64 -5.48
CA LYS A 324 16.82 3.64 -5.02
C LYS A 324 17.02 2.28 -5.67
N ALA A 325 16.72 1.24 -4.90
CA ALA A 325 16.66 -0.13 -5.35
C ALA A 325 15.40 -0.79 -4.76
N ARG A 326 14.75 -1.65 -5.54
CA ARG A 326 13.60 -2.48 -5.12
C ARG A 326 13.87 -3.93 -5.45
N PHE A 327 13.54 -4.82 -4.52
CA PHE A 327 13.50 -6.26 -4.72
C PHE A 327 12.08 -6.73 -4.40
N GLU A 328 11.47 -7.48 -5.31
CA GLU A 328 10.11 -7.94 -5.13
C GLU A 328 9.88 -9.32 -5.73
N ALA A 329 8.96 -10.06 -5.11
CA ALA A 329 8.53 -11.35 -5.57
C ALA A 329 7.06 -11.57 -5.18
N VAL A 330 6.31 -12.15 -6.10
CA VAL A 330 4.93 -12.58 -5.89
C VAL A 330 4.80 -14.02 -6.39
N ASP A 331 4.10 -14.83 -5.62
CA ASP A 331 3.74 -16.20 -5.89
C ASP A 331 2.21 -16.29 -5.85
N PHE A 332 1.60 -16.46 -7.02
CA PHE A 332 0.15 -16.46 -7.20
C PHE A 332 -0.49 -17.83 -6.90
N ASP A 333 0.34 -18.88 -6.77
CA ASP A 333 -0.13 -20.21 -6.44
C ASP A 333 0.90 -20.92 -5.54
N GLY A 334 0.73 -20.73 -4.24
CA GLY A 334 1.59 -21.36 -3.23
C GLY A 334 1.43 -22.88 -3.13
N ASP A 335 0.51 -23.49 -3.87
CA ASP A 335 0.21 -24.92 -3.87
C ASP A 335 0.90 -25.63 -5.04
N ALA A 336 1.22 -24.89 -6.12
CA ALA A 336 1.85 -25.43 -7.33
C ALA A 336 3.21 -24.77 -7.62
N ALA A 337 3.93 -25.32 -8.59
CA ALA A 337 5.14 -24.72 -9.12
C ALA A 337 4.79 -23.82 -10.32
N GLY A 338 5.38 -22.64 -10.38
CA GLY A 338 5.07 -21.62 -11.40
C GLY A 338 4.15 -20.54 -10.87
N GLN A 339 3.53 -19.77 -11.75
CA GLN A 339 2.68 -18.61 -11.43
C GLN A 339 3.34 -17.63 -10.47
N ASP A 340 4.59 -17.28 -10.71
CA ASP A 340 5.32 -16.34 -9.88
C ASP A 340 6.00 -15.24 -10.72
N ILE A 341 6.26 -14.11 -10.08
CA ILE A 341 7.05 -13.00 -10.61
C ILE A 341 8.15 -12.69 -9.61
N ARG A 342 9.37 -12.52 -10.11
CA ARG A 342 10.51 -12.00 -9.35
C ARG A 342 11.16 -10.90 -10.15
N GLN A 343 11.31 -9.75 -9.52
CA GLN A 343 11.92 -8.63 -10.22
C GLN A 343 12.76 -7.78 -9.27
N PHE A 344 13.73 -7.07 -9.85
CA PHE A 344 14.43 -6.00 -9.19
C PHE A 344 14.30 -4.70 -9.97
N GLY A 345 14.32 -3.58 -9.27
CA GLY A 345 14.29 -2.24 -9.83
C GLY A 345 15.48 -1.43 -9.32
N LEU A 346 16.01 -0.57 -10.17
CA LEU A 346 16.97 0.46 -9.82
C LEU A 346 16.48 1.79 -10.36
N GLY A 347 16.73 2.88 -9.67
CA GLY A 347 16.27 4.16 -10.17
C GLY A 347 16.88 5.37 -9.49
N LEU A 348 16.57 6.50 -10.11
CA LEU A 348 16.91 7.84 -9.65
C LEU A 348 15.63 8.67 -9.58
N THR A 349 15.39 9.34 -8.47
CA THR A 349 14.34 10.37 -8.39
C THR A 349 14.99 11.72 -8.14
N PHE A 350 14.62 12.71 -8.92
CA PHE A 350 14.96 14.10 -8.67
C PHE A 350 13.77 14.83 -8.06
N HIS A 351 13.97 15.43 -6.91
CA HIS A 351 13.03 16.31 -6.26
C HIS A 351 13.47 17.77 -6.43
N PRO A 352 12.89 18.55 -7.38
CA PRO A 352 13.16 20.00 -7.46
C PRO A 352 12.59 20.75 -6.26
N THR A 353 11.48 20.26 -5.70
CA THR A 353 10.87 20.67 -4.45
C THR A 353 10.56 19.43 -3.60
N ARG A 354 10.07 19.60 -2.37
CA ARG A 354 9.65 18.45 -1.54
C ARG A 354 8.42 17.74 -2.08
N ASP A 355 7.59 18.48 -2.80
CA ASP A 355 6.26 18.04 -3.25
C ASP A 355 6.26 17.51 -4.70
N THR A 356 7.38 17.68 -5.43
CA THR A 356 7.49 17.27 -6.84
C THR A 356 8.59 16.21 -7.00
N ALA A 357 8.28 15.14 -7.69
CA ALA A 357 9.17 14.04 -7.99
C ALA A 357 9.24 13.77 -9.50
N LEU A 358 10.44 13.77 -10.07
CA LEU A 358 10.75 13.26 -11.42
C LEU A 358 11.52 11.96 -11.24
N LYS A 359 10.96 10.86 -11.70
CA LYS A 359 11.47 9.52 -11.47
C LYS A 359 11.94 8.89 -12.77
N LEU A 360 13.06 8.21 -12.72
CA LEU A 360 13.58 7.37 -13.79
C LEU A 360 13.93 6.01 -13.20
N ASP A 361 13.29 4.97 -13.68
CA ASP A 361 13.39 3.61 -13.17
C ASP A 361 13.73 2.63 -14.28
N TYR A 362 14.54 1.66 -13.95
CA TYR A 362 14.77 0.46 -14.73
C TYR A 362 14.38 -0.75 -13.90
N THR A 363 13.54 -1.61 -14.45
CA THR A 363 13.19 -2.90 -13.84
C THR A 363 13.61 -4.05 -14.71
N ARG A 364 13.95 -5.15 -14.09
CA ARG A 364 14.18 -6.43 -14.76
C ARG A 364 13.68 -7.56 -13.91
N GLY A 365 12.94 -8.48 -14.52
CA GLY A 365 12.36 -9.59 -13.82
C GLY A 365 12.15 -10.81 -14.72
N ARG A 366 11.64 -11.82 -14.05
CA ARG A 366 11.20 -13.07 -14.68
C ARG A 366 9.87 -13.45 -14.09
N SER A 367 8.93 -13.82 -14.95
CA SER A 367 7.65 -14.44 -14.60
C SER A 367 7.63 -15.90 -15.02
N ARG A 368 6.82 -16.69 -14.35
CA ARG A 368 6.49 -18.06 -14.76
C ARG A 368 4.97 -18.20 -14.83
N ASP A 369 4.49 -18.90 -15.86
CA ASP A 369 3.08 -19.26 -15.96
C ASP A 369 2.76 -20.51 -15.13
N ARG A 370 1.49 -20.97 -15.15
CA ARG A 370 1.04 -22.18 -14.47
C ARG A 370 1.69 -23.48 -14.97
N PHE A 371 2.31 -23.46 -16.13
CA PHE A 371 3.05 -24.58 -16.72
C PHE A 371 4.55 -24.44 -16.48
N SER A 372 4.97 -23.48 -15.68
CA SER A 372 6.37 -23.14 -15.40
C SER A 372 7.17 -22.67 -16.63
N ASN A 373 6.51 -22.26 -17.72
CA ASN A 373 7.17 -21.55 -18.80
C ASN A 373 7.61 -20.18 -18.29
N SER A 374 8.87 -19.83 -18.52
CA SER A 374 9.44 -18.58 -18.06
C SER A 374 9.47 -17.52 -19.15
N SER A 375 9.16 -16.27 -18.79
CA SER A 375 9.34 -15.07 -19.61
C SER A 375 10.23 -14.09 -18.87
N ASP A 376 11.24 -13.56 -19.56
CA ASP A 376 12.10 -12.48 -19.03
C ASP A 376 11.54 -11.12 -19.47
N HIS A 377 11.34 -10.21 -18.53
CA HIS A 377 10.84 -8.87 -18.81
C HIS A 377 11.80 -7.79 -18.29
N ALA A 378 11.79 -6.65 -18.97
CA ALA A 378 12.53 -5.46 -18.56
C ALA A 378 11.78 -4.20 -18.99
N GLY A 379 11.85 -3.15 -18.16
CA GLY A 379 11.18 -1.89 -18.44
C GLY A 379 12.02 -0.67 -18.07
N ILE A 380 11.81 0.41 -18.82
CA ILE A 380 12.25 1.76 -18.47
C ILE A 380 11.00 2.57 -18.22
N PHE A 381 10.96 3.24 -17.08
CA PHE A 381 9.81 4.04 -16.65
C PHE A 381 10.30 5.44 -16.30
N PHE A 382 9.58 6.42 -16.78
CA PHE A 382 9.73 7.79 -16.35
C PHE A 382 8.40 8.28 -15.83
N SER A 383 8.39 8.98 -14.69
CA SER A 383 7.19 9.67 -14.22
C SER A 383 7.50 11.04 -13.66
N ILE A 384 6.51 11.91 -13.74
CA ILE A 384 6.43 13.17 -13.02
C ILE A 384 5.19 13.15 -12.15
N ALA A 385 5.37 13.40 -10.86
CA ALA A 385 4.29 13.48 -9.91
C ALA A 385 4.48 14.71 -9.00
N THR A 386 3.41 15.43 -8.69
CA THR A 386 3.48 16.61 -7.83
C THR A 386 2.22 16.79 -7.02
N TYR A 387 2.36 17.11 -5.74
CA TYR A 387 1.28 17.68 -4.94
C TYR A 387 1.02 19.13 -5.32
N PHE A 388 -0.22 19.60 -5.09
CA PHE A 388 -0.64 20.98 -5.27
C PHE A 388 -1.68 21.41 -4.22
#